data_e53e69612946de2d280fe4c09dc3f1a1
#
_entry.id   e53e69612946de2d280fe4c09dc3f1a1
#
_cell.length_a   1.000
_cell.length_b   1.000
_cell.length_c   1.000
_cell.angle_alpha   90.00
_cell.angle_beta   90.00
_cell.angle_gamma   90.00
#
_symmetry.space_group_name_H-M   'P 1'
#
loop_
_entity.id
_entity.type
_entity.pdbx_description
1 polymer ?
#
loop_
_entity_poly.entity_id
_entity_poly.type
_entity_poly.pdbx_seq_one_letter_code
_entity_poly.pdbx_strand_id
1 'polypeptide(L)'
;MNKILTVGLACLFVTACSENKEETAVAAVVEQEMTWDIVGEVFYNEFIPCTAGPDFSAATVDAMVTEWRAGGLAPDLLGAWGYAPASDQNEFPNGWWEVSWPSKEAADAVWAQWAENEEAQAWSAKYQSVMACDVPSKYGWDFKFYRAPDSFGPTPESGEFASAYIACSFNEGKGFEDLEASIDLYNAWLDGLDPESTSFYAYGIYPARAETETNGVDYFWGNFHESFETMKTGGEGFQATGAEVQAAFDATATCVNPDVYDSKVFYDPTNPDFS
;
A
#
# COMPACT_ATOMS: atom_id res chain seq x y z
N MET A 1 -61.29 -2.91 -46.98
CA MET A 1 -61.01 -3.12 -48.42
C MET A 1 -59.62 -3.60 -48.52
N ASN A 2 -59.37 -4.92 -48.62
CA ASN A 2 -58.88 -5.68 -49.77
C ASN A 2 -57.53 -5.15 -50.27
N LYS A 3 -56.48 -5.93 -50.34
CA LYS A 3 -56.31 -7.28 -50.94
C LYS A 3 -54.98 -7.95 -50.43
N ILE A 4 -55.11 -9.23 -50.24
CA ILE A 4 -54.13 -10.30 -50.20
C ILE A 4 -53.38 -10.41 -51.52
N LEU A 5 -52.09 -10.71 -51.53
CA LEU A 5 -51.54 -11.58 -52.58
C LEU A 5 -50.30 -12.34 -52.00
N THR A 6 -50.47 -13.66 -52.01
CA THR A 6 -49.52 -14.75 -51.78
C THR A 6 -48.89 -15.16 -53.10
N VAL A 7 -47.65 -15.61 -53.16
CA VAL A 7 -47.03 -16.59 -54.11
C VAL A 7 -45.49 -16.45 -53.81
N GLY A 8 -44.65 -17.39 -53.65
CA GLY A 8 -44.68 -18.85 -53.77
C GLY A 8 -43.22 -19.34 -53.68
N LEU A 9 -43.09 -20.45 -53.13
CA LEU A 9 -42.06 -21.46 -52.96
C LEU A 9 -40.98 -21.53 -54.07
N ALA A 10 -39.68 -21.65 -53.67
CA ALA A 10 -38.70 -22.53 -54.33
C ALA A 10 -37.58 -22.91 -53.41
N CYS A 11 -37.52 -24.16 -53.03
CA CYS A 11 -36.36 -24.85 -52.40
C CYS A 11 -35.21 -24.98 -53.40
N LEU A 12 -33.99 -24.71 -52.93
CA LEU A 12 -32.79 -25.33 -53.52
C LEU A 12 -31.83 -25.67 -52.38
N PHE A 13 -31.69 -26.97 -52.16
CA PHE A 13 -30.64 -27.55 -51.30
C PHE A 13 -29.30 -27.42 -52.01
N VAL A 14 -28.35 -26.79 -51.34
CA VAL A 14 -26.91 -26.98 -51.62
C VAL A 14 -26.23 -27.32 -50.29
N THR A 15 -25.90 -28.61 -50.19
CA THR A 15 -24.97 -29.15 -49.19
C THR A 15 -23.59 -28.61 -49.51
N ALA A 16 -23.04 -27.81 -48.63
CA ALA A 16 -21.61 -27.54 -48.56
C ALA A 16 -21.11 -27.82 -47.12
N CYS A 17 -20.31 -28.84 -46.98
CA CYS A 17 -19.48 -29.07 -45.82
C CYS A 17 -18.62 -27.84 -45.56
N SER A 18 -18.76 -27.24 -44.41
CA SER A 18 -17.82 -26.24 -43.91
C SER A 18 -17.43 -26.64 -42.49
N GLU A 19 -16.14 -26.84 -42.36
CA GLU A 19 -15.44 -27.18 -41.14
C GLU A 19 -15.81 -26.22 -40.00
N ASN A 20 -16.24 -26.79 -38.88
CA ASN A 20 -16.35 -26.09 -37.60
C ASN A 20 -14.94 -25.63 -37.17
N LYS A 21 -14.62 -24.38 -37.45
CA LYS A 21 -13.69 -23.63 -36.60
C LYS A 21 -14.50 -23.15 -35.40
N GLU A 22 -14.28 -23.81 -34.26
CA GLU A 22 -14.55 -23.23 -32.96
C GLU A 22 -13.70 -21.95 -32.82
N GLU A 23 -14.32 -20.83 -33.12
CA GLU A 23 -13.82 -19.52 -32.77
C GLU A 23 -13.99 -19.43 -31.26
N THR A 24 -12.91 -19.75 -30.54
CA THR A 24 -12.79 -19.48 -29.11
C THR A 24 -12.90 -17.98 -28.96
N ALA A 25 -14.06 -17.49 -28.55
CA ALA A 25 -14.25 -16.13 -28.13
C ALA A 25 -13.32 -15.93 -26.89
N VAL A 26 -12.15 -15.37 -27.12
CA VAL A 26 -11.33 -14.79 -26.07
C VAL A 26 -12.20 -13.67 -25.50
N ALA A 27 -12.78 -13.92 -24.33
CA ALA A 27 -13.40 -12.88 -23.54
C ALA A 27 -12.33 -11.80 -23.38
N ALA A 28 -12.57 -10.63 -23.95
CA ALA A 28 -11.79 -9.45 -23.66
C ALA A 28 -11.93 -9.25 -22.14
N VAL A 29 -10.84 -9.49 -21.43
CA VAL A 29 -10.69 -9.00 -20.07
C VAL A 29 -10.79 -7.50 -20.22
N VAL A 30 -11.91 -6.93 -19.81
CA VAL A 30 -12.04 -5.49 -19.62
C VAL A 30 -11.10 -5.22 -18.45
N GLU A 31 -9.92 -4.70 -18.77
CA GLU A 31 -9.08 -4.03 -17.80
C GLU A 31 -9.93 -2.91 -17.21
N GLN A 32 -10.51 -3.19 -16.07
CA GLN A 32 -11.14 -2.17 -15.25
C GLN A 32 -9.96 -1.37 -14.69
N GLU A 33 -9.66 -0.22 -15.32
CA GLU A 33 -8.86 0.81 -14.67
C GLU A 33 -9.58 1.12 -13.34
N MET A 34 -9.09 0.51 -12.27
CA MET A 34 -9.48 0.91 -10.92
C MET A 34 -8.81 2.25 -10.65
N THR A 35 -9.48 3.33 -11.03
CA THR A 35 -9.15 4.65 -10.52
C THR A 35 -9.56 4.68 -9.05
N TRP A 36 -8.61 4.33 -8.19
CA TRP A 36 -8.81 4.43 -6.75
C TRP A 36 -8.79 5.92 -6.37
N ASP A 37 -9.97 6.49 -6.18
CA ASP A 37 -10.08 7.76 -5.46
C ASP A 37 -9.95 7.45 -3.96
N ILE A 38 -8.71 7.15 -3.53
CA ILE A 38 -8.38 6.76 -2.16
C ILE A 38 -8.01 7.96 -1.27
N VAL A 39 -7.97 9.17 -1.85
CA VAL A 39 -7.64 10.37 -1.11
C VAL A 39 -8.77 10.68 -0.14
N GLY A 40 -8.43 10.75 1.14
CA GLY A 40 -9.39 11.01 2.21
C GLY A 40 -10.12 9.77 2.75
N GLU A 41 -10.04 8.62 2.07
CA GLU A 41 -10.55 7.36 2.61
C GLU A 41 -9.69 6.88 3.78
N VAL A 42 -10.36 6.27 4.76
CA VAL A 42 -9.67 5.70 5.94
C VAL A 42 -9.58 4.19 5.79
N PHE A 43 -8.38 3.69 5.85
CA PHE A 43 -8.04 2.26 5.88
C PHE A 43 -7.60 1.84 7.27
N TYR A 44 -7.52 0.54 7.50
CA TYR A 44 -6.94 -0.02 8.70
C TYR A 44 -5.64 -0.75 8.36
N ASN A 45 -4.53 -0.29 8.91
CA ASN A 45 -3.22 -0.89 8.69
C ASN A 45 -2.70 -1.53 9.97
N GLU A 46 -2.04 -2.67 9.82
CA GLU A 46 -1.39 -3.38 10.92
C GLU A 46 0.09 -3.55 10.63
N PHE A 47 0.92 -3.22 11.61
CA PHE A 47 2.35 -3.43 11.58
C PHE A 47 2.70 -4.63 12.47
N ILE A 48 3.23 -5.67 11.87
CA ILE A 48 3.63 -6.90 12.54
C ILE A 48 5.14 -6.84 12.75
N PRO A 49 5.63 -6.88 14.01
CA PRO A 49 7.07 -6.85 14.26
C PRO A 49 7.71 -8.16 13.79
N CYS A 50 8.80 -8.03 13.05
CA CYS A 50 9.52 -9.16 12.48
C CYS A 50 11.01 -9.09 12.84
N THR A 51 11.62 -10.27 13.03
CA THR A 51 13.05 -10.41 13.27
C THR A 51 13.68 -11.21 12.13
N ALA A 52 14.75 -10.68 11.55
CA ALA A 52 15.54 -11.40 10.55
C ALA A 52 16.14 -12.67 11.15
N GLY A 53 15.92 -13.80 10.49
CA GLY A 53 16.50 -15.08 10.86
C GLY A 53 17.87 -15.33 10.23
N PRO A 54 18.52 -16.48 10.52
CA PRO A 54 19.84 -16.80 9.98
C PRO A 54 19.88 -16.96 8.45
N ASP A 55 18.75 -17.25 7.84
CA ASP A 55 18.62 -17.44 6.38
C ASP A 55 18.08 -16.18 5.68
N PHE A 56 18.03 -15.03 6.38
CA PHE A 56 17.53 -13.77 5.82
C PHE A 56 18.42 -13.27 4.68
N SER A 57 17.82 -13.04 3.53
CA SER A 57 18.42 -12.38 2.37
C SER A 57 17.30 -11.88 1.44
N ALA A 58 17.59 -10.95 0.54
CA ALA A 58 16.61 -10.50 -0.47
C ALA A 58 15.98 -11.68 -1.23
N ALA A 59 16.81 -12.64 -1.69
CA ALA A 59 16.33 -13.79 -2.45
C ALA A 59 15.42 -14.72 -1.64
N THR A 60 15.71 -14.94 -0.36
CA THR A 60 14.87 -15.80 0.50
C THR A 60 13.58 -15.12 0.91
N VAL A 61 13.59 -13.79 1.10
CA VAL A 61 12.37 -12.99 1.30
C VAL A 61 11.51 -13.01 0.04
N ASP A 62 12.08 -12.87 -1.16
CA ASP A 62 11.34 -12.95 -2.42
C ASP A 62 10.67 -14.31 -2.62
N ALA A 63 11.39 -15.39 -2.32
CA ALA A 63 10.82 -16.75 -2.37
C ALA A 63 9.68 -16.93 -1.36
N MET A 64 9.85 -16.43 -0.15
CA MET A 64 8.84 -16.46 0.91
C MET A 64 7.56 -15.71 0.50
N VAL A 65 7.70 -14.48 0.00
CA VAL A 65 6.59 -13.64 -0.44
C VAL A 65 5.88 -14.22 -1.66
N THR A 66 6.64 -14.75 -2.63
CA THR A 66 6.09 -15.41 -3.82
C THR A 66 5.22 -16.59 -3.44
N GLU A 67 5.68 -17.45 -2.52
CA GLU A 67 4.90 -18.60 -2.05
C GLU A 67 3.67 -18.16 -1.24
N TRP A 68 3.80 -17.10 -0.42
CA TRP A 68 2.68 -16.52 0.33
C TRP A 68 1.58 -16.04 -0.61
N ARG A 69 1.93 -15.29 -1.66
CA ARG A 69 0.96 -14.84 -2.68
C ARG A 69 0.28 -16.01 -3.39
N ALA A 70 1.05 -17.05 -3.75
CA ALA A 70 0.52 -18.23 -4.41
C ALA A 70 -0.40 -19.08 -3.52
N GLY A 71 -0.32 -18.95 -2.20
CA GLY A 71 -1.14 -19.68 -1.23
C GLY A 71 -2.60 -19.20 -1.13
N GLY A 72 -2.96 -18.17 -1.89
CA GLY A 72 -4.29 -17.57 -1.89
C GLY A 72 -4.44 -16.53 -0.78
N LEU A 73 -4.41 -15.27 -1.20
CA LEU A 73 -4.56 -14.13 -0.31
C LEU A 73 -6.02 -13.90 0.06
N ALA A 74 -6.24 -13.29 1.22
CA ALA A 74 -7.57 -12.86 1.61
C ALA A 74 -8.10 -11.81 0.60
N PRO A 75 -9.36 -11.94 0.16
CA PRO A 75 -9.93 -11.02 -0.85
C PRO A 75 -10.02 -9.56 -0.36
N ASP A 76 -10.03 -9.36 0.96
CA ASP A 76 -10.08 -8.03 1.58
C ASP A 76 -8.70 -7.43 1.86
N LEU A 77 -7.60 -8.11 1.48
CA LEU A 77 -6.25 -7.56 1.61
C LEU A 77 -6.02 -6.50 0.53
N LEU A 78 -5.79 -5.26 0.93
CA LEU A 78 -5.61 -4.12 0.04
C LEU A 78 -4.15 -3.88 -0.35
N GLY A 79 -3.20 -4.38 0.45
CA GLY A 79 -1.78 -4.27 0.18
C GLY A 79 -0.94 -4.85 1.31
N ALA A 80 0.32 -5.15 1.01
CA ALA A 80 1.30 -5.56 2.01
C ALA A 80 2.71 -5.08 1.65
N TRP A 81 3.47 -4.69 2.67
CA TRP A 81 4.83 -4.18 2.52
C TRP A 81 5.73 -4.76 3.60
N GLY A 82 7.01 -4.87 3.26
CA GLY A 82 8.07 -5.23 4.19
C GLY A 82 9.03 -4.08 4.42
N TYR A 83 9.51 -3.93 5.65
CA TYR A 83 10.41 -2.88 6.06
C TYR A 83 11.61 -3.48 6.81
N ALA A 84 12.82 -3.23 6.31
CA ALA A 84 14.06 -3.59 6.98
C ALA A 84 14.72 -2.33 7.54
N PRO A 85 15.11 -2.27 8.83
CA PRO A 85 15.75 -1.09 9.39
C PRO A 85 17.01 -0.69 8.60
N ALA A 86 17.08 0.55 8.15
CA ALA A 86 18.20 1.10 7.40
C ALA A 86 19.13 1.98 8.26
N SER A 87 18.82 2.14 9.55
CA SER A 87 19.61 2.92 10.50
C SER A 87 19.66 2.23 11.87
N ASP A 88 20.81 2.31 12.50
CA ASP A 88 21.00 1.94 13.92
C ASP A 88 20.49 3.01 14.91
N GLN A 89 20.01 4.14 14.36
CA GLN A 89 19.39 5.23 15.13
C GLN A 89 17.87 5.10 15.19
N ASN A 90 17.27 4.13 14.49
CA ASN A 90 15.84 3.87 14.58
C ASN A 90 15.44 3.58 16.03
N GLU A 91 14.33 4.15 16.49
CA GLU A 91 13.74 3.83 17.79
C GLU A 91 13.23 2.38 17.80
N PHE A 92 12.69 1.93 16.65
CA PHE A 92 12.22 0.55 16.44
C PHE A 92 13.21 -0.20 15.54
N PRO A 93 14.15 -0.98 16.14
CA PRO A 93 15.22 -1.62 15.39
C PRO A 93 14.83 -2.94 14.72
N ASN A 94 13.59 -3.39 14.87
CA ASN A 94 13.08 -4.60 14.21
C ASN A 94 12.59 -4.31 12.80
N GLY A 95 12.47 -5.36 11.99
CA GLY A 95 11.74 -5.30 10.73
C GLY A 95 10.23 -5.26 10.95
N TRP A 96 9.50 -4.86 9.92
CA TRP A 96 8.05 -4.84 9.95
C TRP A 96 7.45 -5.51 8.71
N TRP A 97 6.31 -6.14 8.91
CA TRP A 97 5.39 -6.50 7.84
C TRP A 97 4.11 -5.68 8.03
N GLU A 98 3.82 -4.79 7.10
CA GLU A 98 2.59 -4.03 7.09
C GLU A 98 1.56 -4.71 6.21
N VAL A 99 0.31 -4.71 6.64
CA VAL A 99 -0.86 -5.15 5.87
C VAL A 99 -1.96 -4.10 5.97
N SER A 100 -2.63 -3.83 4.84
CA SER A 100 -3.71 -2.85 4.75
C SER A 100 -5.04 -3.53 4.47
N TRP A 101 -6.10 -3.06 5.16
CA TRP A 101 -7.44 -3.61 5.15
C TRP A 101 -8.48 -2.50 4.97
N PRO A 102 -9.70 -2.81 4.42
CA PRO A 102 -10.80 -1.86 4.38
C PRO A 102 -11.26 -1.41 5.77
N SER A 103 -11.13 -2.27 6.78
CA SER A 103 -11.52 -2.00 8.16
C SER A 103 -10.86 -2.98 9.13
N LYS A 104 -10.90 -2.65 10.43
CA LYS A 104 -10.46 -3.55 11.49
C LYS A 104 -11.26 -4.85 11.53
N GLU A 105 -12.56 -4.79 11.29
CA GLU A 105 -13.43 -5.97 11.27
C GLU A 105 -13.04 -6.95 10.17
N ALA A 106 -12.65 -6.45 8.97
CA ALA A 106 -12.14 -7.26 7.89
C ALA A 106 -10.81 -7.94 8.30
N ALA A 107 -9.89 -7.18 8.89
CA ALA A 107 -8.64 -7.70 9.41
C ALA A 107 -8.86 -8.81 10.45
N ASP A 108 -9.70 -8.57 11.46
CA ASP A 108 -10.00 -9.53 12.54
C ASP A 108 -10.57 -10.83 11.98
N ALA A 109 -11.46 -10.76 10.99
CA ALA A 109 -12.05 -11.93 10.33
C ALA A 109 -11.00 -12.76 9.57
N VAL A 110 -10.07 -12.10 8.90
CA VAL A 110 -8.97 -12.76 8.16
C VAL A 110 -7.98 -13.40 9.13
N TRP A 111 -7.59 -12.72 10.20
CA TRP A 111 -6.69 -13.27 11.21
C TRP A 111 -7.25 -14.49 11.92
N ALA A 112 -8.57 -14.51 12.18
CA ALA A 112 -9.23 -15.69 12.74
C ALA A 112 -9.16 -16.90 11.79
N GLN A 113 -9.33 -16.68 10.48
CA GLN A 113 -9.16 -17.73 9.45
C GLN A 113 -7.72 -18.18 9.31
N TRP A 114 -6.76 -17.23 9.33
CA TRP A 114 -5.34 -17.51 9.26
C TRP A 114 -4.87 -18.43 10.41
N ALA A 115 -5.36 -18.18 11.62
CA ALA A 115 -4.99 -18.96 12.80
C ALA A 115 -5.43 -20.43 12.71
N GLU A 116 -6.52 -20.72 11.97
CA GLU A 116 -7.08 -22.06 11.78
C GLU A 116 -6.59 -22.72 10.47
N ASN A 117 -5.90 -21.98 9.60
CA ASN A 117 -5.44 -22.46 8.29
C ASN A 117 -4.11 -23.22 8.44
N GLU A 118 -4.15 -24.55 8.27
CA GLU A 118 -2.97 -25.42 8.40
C GLU A 118 -1.87 -25.08 7.36
N GLU A 119 -2.24 -24.68 6.13
CA GLU A 119 -1.29 -24.33 5.08
C GLU A 119 -0.58 -23.00 5.43
N ALA A 120 -1.31 -22.00 5.94
CA ALA A 120 -0.75 -20.75 6.40
C ALA A 120 0.20 -20.93 7.58
N GLN A 121 -0.16 -21.80 8.53
CA GLN A 121 0.70 -22.14 9.67
C GLN A 121 1.95 -22.91 9.23
N ALA A 122 1.83 -23.83 8.26
CA ALA A 122 2.96 -24.55 7.69
C ALA A 122 3.91 -23.60 6.93
N TRP A 123 3.37 -22.64 6.17
CA TRP A 123 4.15 -21.60 5.52
C TRP A 123 4.91 -20.74 6.54
N SER A 124 4.25 -20.27 7.58
CA SER A 124 4.89 -19.49 8.66
C SER A 124 6.03 -20.24 9.32
N ALA A 125 5.83 -21.53 9.63
CA ALA A 125 6.85 -22.38 10.22
C ALA A 125 8.04 -22.62 9.27
N LYS A 126 7.78 -22.79 7.97
CA LYS A 126 8.81 -22.98 6.94
C LYS A 126 9.76 -21.81 6.84
N TYR A 127 9.22 -20.58 6.93
CA TYR A 127 9.98 -19.35 6.70
C TYR A 127 10.45 -18.64 7.99
N GLN A 128 10.28 -19.29 9.14
CA GLN A 128 10.70 -18.71 10.42
C GLN A 128 12.22 -18.43 10.50
N SER A 129 13.05 -19.23 9.79
CA SER A 129 14.49 -18.97 9.70
C SER A 129 14.87 -17.84 8.74
N VAL A 130 13.95 -17.43 7.86
CA VAL A 130 14.11 -16.25 7.01
C VAL A 130 13.65 -15.01 7.77
N MET A 131 12.41 -14.98 8.21
CA MET A 131 11.84 -13.85 8.95
C MET A 131 10.78 -14.36 9.92
N ALA A 132 11.01 -14.16 11.21
CA ALA A 132 10.08 -14.51 12.27
C ALA A 132 9.24 -13.29 12.63
N CYS A 133 7.94 -13.32 12.32
CA CYS A 133 6.99 -12.26 12.60
C CYS A 133 6.06 -12.64 13.76
N ASP A 134 5.88 -11.73 14.70
CA ASP A 134 5.03 -11.90 15.89
C ASP A 134 3.64 -11.29 15.65
N VAL A 135 2.77 -12.03 14.99
CA VAL A 135 1.39 -11.60 14.68
C VAL A 135 0.58 -11.21 15.91
N PRO A 136 0.67 -11.93 17.07
CA PRO A 136 0.00 -11.50 18.29
C PRO A 136 0.41 -10.10 18.81
N SER A 137 1.62 -9.66 18.50
CA SER A 137 2.16 -8.35 18.94
C SER A 137 2.00 -7.24 17.89
N LYS A 138 1.11 -7.43 16.91
CA LYS A 138 0.86 -6.42 15.87
C LYS A 138 0.23 -5.16 16.43
N TYR A 139 0.52 -4.03 15.79
CA TYR A 139 -0.02 -2.71 16.12
C TYR A 139 -0.96 -2.25 15.01
N GLY A 140 -2.19 -1.89 15.38
CA GLY A 140 -3.20 -1.41 14.43
C GLY A 140 -3.31 0.11 14.45
N TRP A 141 -3.36 0.70 13.26
CA TRP A 141 -3.49 2.14 13.03
C TRP A 141 -4.56 2.40 11.99
N ASP A 142 -5.26 3.53 12.08
CA ASP A 142 -5.97 4.04 10.92
C ASP A 142 -4.93 4.57 9.92
N PHE A 143 -5.25 4.58 8.63
CA PHE A 143 -4.36 5.09 7.59
C PHE A 143 -5.13 5.95 6.60
N LYS A 144 -4.55 7.07 6.19
CA LYS A 144 -5.19 8.00 5.25
C LYS A 144 -4.15 8.65 4.34
N PHE A 145 -4.44 8.64 3.04
CA PHE A 145 -3.76 9.49 2.08
C PHE A 145 -4.44 10.86 1.99
N TYR A 146 -3.66 11.92 2.03
CA TYR A 146 -4.11 13.29 1.81
C TYR A 146 -3.72 13.84 0.43
N ARG A 147 -3.03 13.03 -0.36
CA ARG A 147 -2.65 13.25 -1.75
C ARG A 147 -2.62 11.90 -2.46
N ALA A 148 -2.97 11.87 -3.76
CA ALA A 148 -2.87 10.64 -4.54
C ALA A 148 -1.43 10.10 -4.51
N PRO A 149 -1.20 8.83 -4.17
CA PRO A 149 0.13 8.29 -3.94
C PRO A 149 1.00 8.24 -5.20
N ASP A 150 0.39 8.30 -6.37
CA ASP A 150 1.03 8.33 -7.69
C ASP A 150 1.24 9.73 -8.26
N SER A 151 0.97 10.80 -7.47
CA SER A 151 1.08 12.21 -7.90
C SER A 151 2.46 12.59 -8.42
N PHE A 152 3.51 11.90 -7.99
CA PHE A 152 4.91 12.09 -8.38
C PHE A 152 5.48 10.86 -9.09
N GLY A 153 4.63 10.08 -9.73
CA GLY A 153 4.99 8.88 -10.45
C GLY A 153 4.61 7.59 -9.72
N PRO A 154 4.61 6.47 -10.45
CA PRO A 154 4.24 5.17 -9.89
C PRO A 154 5.32 4.66 -8.92
N THR A 155 4.93 3.72 -8.07
CA THR A 155 5.88 2.90 -7.31
C THR A 155 6.94 2.30 -8.24
N PRO A 156 8.23 2.26 -7.86
CA PRO A 156 9.28 1.67 -8.68
C PRO A 156 8.94 0.25 -9.16
N GLU A 157 9.29 -0.09 -10.40
CA GLU A 157 9.01 -1.41 -11.00
C GLU A 157 9.63 -2.57 -10.19
N SER A 158 10.74 -2.33 -9.49
CA SER A 158 11.33 -3.32 -8.58
C SER A 158 10.50 -3.60 -7.34
N GLY A 159 9.52 -2.74 -7.02
CA GLY A 159 8.81 -2.71 -5.76
C GLY A 159 9.65 -2.27 -4.57
N GLU A 160 10.93 -1.92 -4.78
CA GLU A 160 11.83 -1.44 -3.73
C GLU A 160 11.76 0.09 -3.63
N PHE A 161 11.70 0.59 -2.40
CA PHE A 161 11.62 2.02 -2.11
C PHE A 161 12.22 2.32 -0.73
N ALA A 162 12.48 3.60 -0.44
CA ALA A 162 12.90 4.03 0.88
C ALA A 162 11.72 4.63 1.64
N SER A 163 11.55 4.28 2.92
CA SER A 163 10.53 4.90 3.75
C SER A 163 11.09 5.53 5.02
N ALA A 164 10.37 6.52 5.51
CA ALA A 164 10.63 7.16 6.79
C ALA A 164 9.33 7.34 7.57
N TYR A 165 9.31 6.91 8.82
CA TYR A 165 8.19 7.07 9.73
C TYR A 165 8.55 8.03 10.85
N ILE A 166 7.72 9.03 11.06
CA ILE A 166 7.93 10.09 12.04
C ILE A 166 6.81 10.02 13.06
N ALA A 167 7.13 9.69 14.30
CA ALA A 167 6.15 9.71 15.39
C ALA A 167 5.90 11.14 15.86
N CYS A 168 4.64 11.54 15.97
CA CYS A 168 4.21 12.88 16.31
C CYS A 168 3.16 12.87 17.41
N SER A 169 3.25 13.88 18.30
CA SER A 169 2.25 14.15 19.34
C SER A 169 1.73 15.58 19.19
N PHE A 170 0.42 15.78 19.26
CA PHE A 170 -0.17 17.11 19.16
C PHE A 170 0.27 18.03 20.30
N ASN A 171 0.53 19.29 19.96
CA ASN A 171 0.76 20.32 20.93
C ASN A 171 -0.54 20.61 21.72
N GLU A 172 -0.42 21.25 22.89
CA GLU A 172 -1.58 21.55 23.74
C GLU A 172 -2.68 22.30 22.98
N GLY A 173 -3.89 21.75 22.98
CA GLY A 173 -5.07 22.31 22.32
C GLY A 173 -5.09 22.13 20.81
N LYS A 174 -4.19 21.34 20.23
CA LYS A 174 -4.13 21.00 18.81
C LYS A 174 -4.71 19.60 18.55
N GLY A 175 -5.00 19.31 17.28
CA GLY A 175 -5.57 18.06 16.84
C GLY A 175 -5.55 17.89 15.32
N PHE A 176 -6.33 16.90 14.83
CA PHE A 176 -6.35 16.56 13.40
C PHE A 176 -6.84 17.71 12.50
N GLU A 177 -7.74 18.59 12.95
CA GLU A 177 -8.16 19.76 12.16
C GLU A 177 -6.99 20.73 11.91
N ASP A 178 -6.12 20.93 12.93
CA ASP A 178 -4.92 21.77 12.77
C ASP A 178 -3.88 21.08 11.86
N LEU A 179 -3.77 19.75 11.95
CA LEU A 179 -2.88 18.97 11.10
C LEU A 179 -3.35 19.04 9.64
N GLU A 180 -4.64 18.87 9.36
CA GLU A 180 -5.21 18.99 8.02
C GLU A 180 -4.93 20.37 7.40
N ALA A 181 -5.05 21.44 8.16
CA ALA A 181 -4.68 22.78 7.69
C ALA A 181 -3.18 22.91 7.35
N SER A 182 -2.30 22.23 8.13
CA SER A 182 -0.86 22.20 7.84
C SER A 182 -0.56 21.32 6.60
N ILE A 183 -1.30 20.25 6.40
CA ILE A 183 -1.22 19.39 5.22
C ILE A 183 -1.66 20.12 3.95
N ASP A 184 -2.69 20.97 4.02
CA ASP A 184 -3.10 21.80 2.88
C ASP A 184 -1.96 22.74 2.42
N LEU A 185 -1.25 23.35 3.37
CA LEU A 185 -0.06 24.16 3.06
C LEU A 185 1.06 23.30 2.45
N TYR A 186 1.26 22.09 2.96
CA TYR A 186 2.25 21.16 2.42
C TYR A 186 1.91 20.73 0.99
N ASN A 187 0.65 20.38 0.73
CA ASN A 187 0.19 20.05 -0.61
C ASN A 187 0.35 21.22 -1.58
N ALA A 188 0.05 22.44 -1.15
CA ALA A 188 0.28 23.65 -1.97
C ALA A 188 1.77 23.87 -2.27
N TRP A 189 2.66 23.59 -1.31
CA TRP A 189 4.10 23.62 -1.53
C TRP A 189 4.54 22.54 -2.53
N LEU A 190 4.04 21.30 -2.39
CA LEU A 190 4.30 20.21 -3.32
C LEU A 190 3.85 20.53 -4.75
N ASP A 191 2.69 21.19 -4.91
CA ASP A 191 2.18 21.63 -6.22
C ASP A 191 3.06 22.69 -6.88
N GLY A 192 3.88 23.38 -6.10
CA GLY A 192 4.85 24.38 -6.58
C GLY A 192 6.19 23.78 -7.02
N LEU A 193 6.42 22.48 -6.83
CA LEU A 193 7.66 21.82 -7.26
C LEU A 193 7.68 21.63 -8.79
N ASP A 194 8.88 21.64 -9.35
CA ASP A 194 9.08 21.34 -10.77
C ASP A 194 8.85 19.83 -11.02
N PRO A 195 7.86 19.42 -11.81
CA PRO A 195 7.59 18.01 -12.09
C PRO A 195 8.76 17.25 -12.72
N GLU A 196 9.65 17.94 -13.48
CA GLU A 196 10.84 17.32 -14.09
C GLU A 196 11.93 17.01 -13.06
N SER A 197 11.86 17.62 -11.88
CA SER A 197 12.80 17.41 -10.78
C SER A 197 12.30 16.43 -9.72
N THR A 198 11.11 15.89 -9.90
CA THR A 198 10.49 14.97 -8.94
C THR A 198 10.61 13.52 -9.40
N SER A 199 10.71 12.61 -8.45
CA SER A 199 10.62 11.16 -8.63
C SER A 199 9.53 10.61 -7.73
N PHE A 200 9.28 9.30 -7.75
CA PHE A 200 8.27 8.70 -6.86
C PHE A 200 8.39 9.24 -5.44
N TYR A 201 7.30 9.85 -5.00
CA TYR A 201 7.09 10.31 -3.64
C TYR A 201 5.61 10.20 -3.27
N ALA A 202 5.35 9.56 -2.13
CA ALA A 202 4.04 9.54 -1.52
C ALA A 202 4.18 9.77 -0.01
N TYR A 203 3.10 10.19 0.64
CA TYR A 203 3.02 10.25 2.09
C TYR A 203 1.63 9.83 2.56
N GLY A 204 1.59 9.32 3.79
CA GLY A 204 0.36 8.96 4.45
C GLY A 204 0.43 9.23 5.95
N ILE A 205 -0.73 9.43 6.55
CA ILE A 205 -0.87 9.65 7.99
C ILE A 205 -1.49 8.41 8.61
N TYR A 206 -0.94 8.00 9.74
CA TYR A 206 -1.39 6.88 10.54
C TYR A 206 -1.92 7.38 11.89
N PRO A 207 -3.19 7.80 11.97
CA PRO A 207 -3.81 8.21 13.23
C PRO A 207 -3.82 7.06 14.24
N ALA A 208 -3.51 7.38 15.49
CA ALA A 208 -3.63 6.44 16.60
C ALA A 208 -5.09 6.10 16.84
N ARG A 209 -5.37 4.81 17.04
CA ARG A 209 -6.67 4.33 17.47
C ARG A 209 -6.75 4.33 18.98
N ALA A 210 -7.96 4.45 19.52
CA ALA A 210 -8.18 4.49 20.97
C ALA A 210 -7.70 3.23 21.70
N GLU A 211 -7.68 2.10 21.00
CA GLU A 211 -7.24 0.81 21.54
C GLU A 211 -5.74 0.53 21.33
N THR A 212 -5.02 1.36 20.57
CA THR A 212 -3.59 1.19 20.31
C THR A 212 -2.77 1.81 21.44
N GLU A 213 -1.89 1.04 22.05
CA GLU A 213 -0.93 1.58 23.02
C GLU A 213 0.18 2.33 22.27
N THR A 214 0.16 3.67 22.34
CA THR A 214 1.01 4.54 21.52
C THR A 214 2.11 5.25 22.30
N ASN A 215 2.14 5.10 23.65
CA ASN A 215 3.06 5.84 24.53
C ASN A 215 3.05 7.36 24.32
N GLY A 216 1.87 7.92 23.95
CA GLY A 216 1.68 9.35 23.73
C GLY A 216 1.91 9.82 22.29
N VAL A 217 2.11 8.90 21.34
CA VAL A 217 2.09 9.22 19.91
C VAL A 217 0.64 9.33 19.43
N ASP A 218 0.28 10.46 18.83
CA ASP A 218 -1.05 10.69 18.30
C ASP A 218 -1.18 10.21 16.85
N TYR A 219 -0.09 10.29 16.08
CA TYR A 219 -0.02 9.77 14.72
C TYR A 219 1.42 9.52 14.27
N PHE A 220 1.57 8.64 13.26
CA PHE A 220 2.79 8.59 12.46
C PHE A 220 2.57 9.30 11.12
N TRP A 221 3.63 9.98 10.67
CA TRP A 221 3.75 10.46 9.30
C TRP A 221 4.67 9.52 8.54
N GLY A 222 4.14 8.81 7.53
CA GLY A 222 4.92 7.97 6.63
C GLY A 222 5.30 8.73 5.37
N ASN A 223 6.59 8.73 5.03
CA ASN A 223 7.11 9.20 3.75
C ASN A 223 7.66 8.03 2.95
N PHE A 224 7.35 7.99 1.67
CA PHE A 224 7.74 6.93 0.75
C PHE A 224 8.44 7.56 -0.46
N HIS A 225 9.71 7.20 -0.69
CA HIS A 225 10.57 7.77 -1.72
C HIS A 225 11.11 6.66 -2.61
N GLU A 226 11.45 6.99 -3.86
CA GLU A 226 12.08 6.04 -4.77
C GLU A 226 13.37 5.42 -4.19
N SER A 227 14.13 6.22 -3.44
CA SER A 227 15.40 5.82 -2.83
C SER A 227 15.79 6.74 -1.66
N PHE A 228 16.81 6.36 -0.87
CA PHE A 228 17.39 7.26 0.14
C PHE A 228 18.05 8.51 -0.47
N GLU A 229 18.51 8.46 -1.71
CA GLU A 229 19.05 9.62 -2.39
C GLU A 229 17.93 10.64 -2.69
N THR A 230 16.81 10.17 -3.23
CA THR A 230 15.64 11.04 -3.49
C THR A 230 15.01 11.54 -2.20
N MET A 231 14.97 10.73 -1.14
CA MET A 231 14.55 11.15 0.21
C MET A 231 15.42 12.30 0.72
N LYS A 232 16.74 12.18 0.62
CA LYS A 232 17.69 13.21 1.02
C LYS A 232 17.49 14.48 0.20
N THR A 233 17.43 14.37 -1.13
CA THR A 233 17.24 15.51 -2.04
C THR A 233 15.91 16.24 -1.77
N GLY A 234 14.82 15.48 -1.58
CA GLY A 234 13.51 16.03 -1.20
C GLY A 234 13.57 16.78 0.13
N GLY A 235 14.24 16.22 1.14
CA GLY A 235 14.44 16.86 2.43
C GLY A 235 15.26 18.15 2.35
N GLU A 236 16.33 18.17 1.54
CA GLU A 236 17.14 19.38 1.28
C GLU A 236 16.29 20.47 0.58
N GLY A 237 15.46 20.08 -0.40
CA GLY A 237 14.53 20.97 -1.09
C GLY A 237 13.48 21.57 -0.14
N PHE A 238 12.90 20.75 0.73
CA PHE A 238 11.95 21.19 1.75
C PHE A 238 12.63 22.15 2.75
N GLN A 239 13.82 21.85 3.24
CA GLN A 239 14.56 22.75 4.13
C GLN A 239 14.85 24.11 3.47
N ALA A 240 15.10 24.13 2.17
CA ALA A 240 15.43 25.35 1.44
C ALA A 240 14.21 26.26 1.21
N THR A 241 13.01 25.69 1.01
CA THR A 241 11.83 26.44 0.53
C THR A 241 10.56 26.24 1.36
N GLY A 242 10.51 25.23 2.24
CA GLY A 242 9.32 24.83 3.01
C GLY A 242 9.21 25.47 4.39
N ALA A 243 9.93 26.57 4.69
CA ALA A 243 10.00 27.13 6.04
C ALA A 243 8.63 27.54 6.63
N GLU A 244 7.70 28.03 5.80
CA GLU A 244 6.34 28.38 6.25
C GLU A 244 5.54 27.13 6.61
N VAL A 245 5.66 26.08 5.81
CA VAL A 245 5.02 24.77 6.03
C VAL A 245 5.58 24.13 7.30
N GLN A 246 6.92 24.14 7.47
CA GLN A 246 7.56 23.64 8.69
C GLN A 246 7.04 24.34 9.93
N ALA A 247 6.93 25.66 9.88
CA ALA A 247 6.41 26.46 11.01
C ALA A 247 4.95 26.09 11.35
N ALA A 248 4.11 25.74 10.35
CA ALA A 248 2.74 25.29 10.58
C ALA A 248 2.72 23.91 11.26
N PHE A 249 3.55 22.97 10.81
CA PHE A 249 3.70 21.67 11.47
C PHE A 249 4.23 21.81 12.91
N ASP A 250 5.27 22.62 13.12
CA ASP A 250 5.85 22.85 14.46
C ASP A 250 4.84 23.48 15.44
N ALA A 251 3.93 24.31 14.92
CA ALA A 251 2.85 24.88 15.72
C ALA A 251 1.75 23.86 16.06
N THR A 252 1.62 22.79 15.27
CA THR A 252 0.57 21.78 15.40
C THR A 252 1.02 20.59 16.25
N ALA A 253 2.22 20.08 16.04
CA ALA A 253 2.70 18.88 16.69
C ALA A 253 4.21 18.95 16.99
N THR A 254 4.62 18.13 17.96
CA THR A 254 6.03 17.82 18.23
C THR A 254 6.31 16.44 17.69
N CYS A 255 7.28 16.34 16.78
CA CYS A 255 7.66 15.09 16.15
C CYS A 255 9.10 14.70 16.50
N VAL A 256 9.38 13.39 16.56
CA VAL A 256 10.74 12.85 16.79
C VAL A 256 11.50 12.70 15.47
N ASN A 257 12.76 12.30 15.56
CA ASN A 257 13.54 11.95 14.37
C ASN A 257 12.89 10.75 13.64
N PRO A 258 12.95 10.71 12.31
CA PRO A 258 12.39 9.62 11.55
C PRO A 258 13.12 8.29 11.76
N ASP A 259 12.36 7.22 11.88
CA ASP A 259 12.85 5.88 11.65
C ASP A 259 12.86 5.60 10.14
N VAL A 260 13.96 5.06 9.62
CA VAL A 260 14.16 4.87 8.19
C VAL A 260 14.34 3.40 7.84
N TYR A 261 13.75 2.99 6.70
CA TYR A 261 13.71 1.59 6.31
C TYR A 261 13.98 1.41 4.80
N ASP A 262 14.73 0.35 4.46
CA ASP A 262 14.65 -0.28 3.16
C ASP A 262 13.29 -0.99 3.07
N SER A 263 12.52 -0.66 2.05
CA SER A 263 11.12 -1.04 1.95
C SER A 263 10.85 -1.78 0.65
N LYS A 264 9.88 -2.71 0.70
CA LYS A 264 9.52 -3.50 -0.47
C LYS A 264 8.02 -3.79 -0.49
N VAL A 265 7.43 -3.69 -1.69
CA VAL A 265 6.06 -4.16 -1.94
C VAL A 265 6.03 -5.68 -1.86
N PHE A 266 5.22 -6.23 -0.98
CA PHE A 266 4.96 -7.66 -0.88
C PHE A 266 3.68 -8.06 -1.61
N TYR A 267 2.68 -7.19 -1.64
CA TYR A 267 1.44 -7.38 -2.37
C TYR A 267 0.83 -6.04 -2.77
N ASP A 268 0.41 -5.95 -4.01
CA ASP A 268 -0.36 -4.84 -4.57
C ASP A 268 -1.36 -5.42 -5.59
N PRO A 269 -2.67 -5.44 -5.29
CA PRO A 269 -3.68 -6.01 -6.18
C PRO A 269 -3.84 -5.23 -7.50
N THR A 270 -3.32 -4.00 -7.57
CA THR A 270 -3.40 -3.15 -8.76
C THR A 270 -2.22 -3.36 -9.71
N ASN A 271 -1.16 -4.04 -9.23
CA ASN A 271 0.05 -4.31 -10.00
C ASN A 271 0.24 -5.83 -10.21
N PRO A 272 0.15 -6.35 -11.46
CA PRO A 272 0.26 -7.79 -11.73
C PRO A 272 1.60 -8.40 -11.33
N ASP A 273 2.66 -7.63 -11.18
CA ASP A 273 3.97 -8.11 -10.75
C ASP A 273 4.02 -8.39 -9.25
N PHE A 274 3.08 -7.82 -8.49
CA PHE A 274 2.97 -7.95 -7.02
C PHE A 274 1.63 -8.54 -6.55
N SER A 275 0.76 -8.97 -7.46
CA SER A 275 -0.55 -9.56 -7.15
C SER A 275 -0.54 -11.07 -6.96
#